data_c6f38f075e6e2ae70fd535e91c6ec209
#
_entry.id   c6f38f075e6e2ae70fd535e91c6ec209
#
_cell.length_a   1.000
_cell.length_b   1.000
_cell.length_c   1.000
_cell.angle_alpha   90.00
_cell.angle_beta   90.00
_cell.angle_gamma   90.00
#
_symmetry.space_group_name_H-M   'P 1'
#
loop_
_entity.id
_entity.type
_entity.pdbx_description
1 polymer ?
#
loop_
_entity_poly.entity_id
_entity_poly.type
_entity_poly.pdbx_seq_one_letter_code
_entity_poly.pdbx_strand_id
1 'polypeptide(L)'
;MPRRKKLPETSDIIGLGNPDKLTVQKSNPLQSLAKTNLTLPELKLLDVYLARIDSHDPEKRTVIIEKGELERVLCVTRILKDDLNKRLRNLFQIVEIEDATKPDGFKIISLFEEAEAVPDGNGLWKITLTCTPSAREYIFNIEDLGYLRYRLKNVIELKSRYSYVLFLYLENNRFRKSWEIKLDDLKELLKCKATRYNQFKFFNAEILKKCHNELNEKTDCHFDYEPVKQGRTIVGIRFTVKTLKQLASEDVVNLPEVPTMIKDCPLWESALSDWKLSAEKLDELSALLDAISAYKLPEAPTSEQAQYKYIALKVAEIKRRNQEKKINNRFAYLRKLMQKDMESKAEKETTQQLAVARGTQAFRNFTERTNNNYIEKILEQYKQH
;
A
#
# COMPACT_ATOMS: atom_id res chain seq x y z
N MET A 1 36.99 0.01 -9.17
CA MET A 1 35.61 -0.41 -8.90
C MET A 1 34.66 0.43 -9.75
N PRO A 2 33.79 -0.14 -10.58
CA PRO A 2 32.87 0.65 -11.40
C PRO A 2 31.85 1.35 -10.49
N ARG A 3 31.65 2.66 -10.68
CA ARG A 3 30.64 3.45 -9.99
C ARG A 3 29.27 2.82 -10.20
N ARG A 4 28.56 2.44 -9.11
CA ARG A 4 27.14 2.08 -9.16
C ARG A 4 26.37 3.27 -9.74
N LYS A 5 25.81 3.11 -10.94
CA LYS A 5 24.87 4.09 -11.51
C LYS A 5 23.70 4.22 -10.56
N LYS A 6 23.36 5.44 -10.14
CA LYS A 6 22.14 5.72 -9.37
C LYS A 6 20.92 5.27 -10.18
N LEU A 7 19.95 4.67 -9.50
CA LEU A 7 18.59 4.48 -10.05
C LEU A 7 18.04 5.86 -10.42
N PRO A 8 17.31 5.99 -11.55
CA PRO A 8 16.67 7.25 -11.91
C PRO A 8 15.75 7.70 -10.78
N GLU A 9 15.83 8.99 -10.44
CA GLU A 9 14.98 9.58 -9.41
C GLU A 9 13.52 9.61 -9.89
N THR A 10 12.58 9.64 -8.99
CA THR A 10 11.13 9.51 -9.21
C THR A 10 10.55 10.55 -10.17
N SER A 11 11.25 11.70 -10.34
CA SER A 11 10.86 12.82 -11.19
C SER A 11 11.10 12.60 -12.69
N ASP A 12 11.96 11.63 -13.06
CA ASP A 12 12.43 11.48 -14.43
C ASP A 12 11.63 10.46 -15.25
N ILE A 13 10.59 9.86 -14.66
CA ILE A 13 9.78 8.82 -15.30
C ILE A 13 8.43 9.40 -15.67
N ILE A 14 8.32 9.79 -16.93
CA ILE A 14 7.05 10.18 -17.56
C ILE A 14 6.16 8.93 -17.65
N GLY A 15 5.02 8.92 -16.94
CA GLY A 15 3.98 7.87 -17.14
C GLY A 15 3.46 7.17 -15.90
N LEU A 16 4.23 6.95 -14.84
CA LEU A 16 3.71 6.27 -13.64
C LEU A 16 2.71 7.11 -12.86
N GLY A 17 2.44 8.37 -13.15
CA GLY A 17 1.68 9.14 -12.18
C GLY A 17 2.22 8.86 -10.75
N ASN A 18 1.86 9.53 -9.74
CA ASN A 18 2.36 9.23 -8.40
C ASN A 18 1.98 7.75 -8.01
N PRO A 19 2.95 6.79 -7.91
CA PRO A 19 2.66 5.38 -7.55
C PRO A 19 1.90 5.25 -6.24
N ASP A 20 2.01 6.26 -5.37
CA ASP A 20 1.27 6.35 -4.12
C ASP A 20 -0.25 6.48 -4.34
N LYS A 21 -0.68 6.93 -5.53
CA LYS A 21 -2.10 7.08 -5.89
C LYS A 21 -2.66 5.89 -6.66
N LEU A 22 -1.80 5.05 -7.26
CA LEU A 22 -2.25 3.89 -8.01
C LEU A 22 -2.74 2.78 -7.09
N THR A 23 -3.94 2.27 -7.40
CA THR A 23 -4.61 1.22 -6.64
C THR A 23 -4.82 0.01 -7.54
N VAL A 24 -4.40 -1.14 -7.05
CA VAL A 24 -4.67 -2.43 -7.68
C VAL A 24 -6.03 -2.93 -7.22
N GLN A 25 -6.86 -3.36 -8.16
CA GLN A 25 -8.07 -4.13 -7.89
C GLN A 25 -7.87 -5.53 -8.49
N LYS A 26 -7.78 -6.52 -7.65
CA LYS A 26 -7.51 -7.91 -8.05
C LYS A 26 -8.64 -8.80 -7.60
N SER A 27 -9.39 -9.37 -8.54
CA SER A 27 -10.50 -10.28 -8.22
C SER A 27 -10.02 -11.51 -7.45
N ASN A 28 -10.90 -12.11 -6.66
CA ASN A 28 -10.58 -13.30 -5.88
C ASN A 28 -10.03 -14.45 -6.74
N PRO A 29 -10.57 -14.75 -7.94
CA PRO A 29 -9.97 -15.74 -8.82
C PRO A 29 -8.53 -15.41 -9.23
N LEU A 30 -8.23 -14.14 -9.52
CA LEU A 30 -6.85 -13.72 -9.87
C LEU A 30 -5.88 -13.73 -8.68
N GLN A 31 -6.36 -13.73 -7.43
CA GLN A 31 -5.48 -13.92 -6.28
C GLN A 31 -4.87 -15.32 -6.25
N SER A 32 -5.57 -16.33 -6.78
CA SER A 32 -5.05 -17.71 -6.89
C SER A 32 -3.78 -17.79 -7.74
N LEU A 33 -3.51 -16.81 -8.63
CA LEU A 33 -2.27 -16.73 -9.40
C LEU A 33 -1.02 -16.61 -8.53
N ALA A 34 -1.15 -16.11 -7.31
CA ALA A 34 -0.07 -16.16 -6.33
C ALA A 34 0.33 -17.60 -5.96
N LYS A 35 -0.56 -18.58 -6.18
CA LYS A 35 -0.31 -20.01 -6.03
C LYS A 35 0.25 -20.66 -7.30
N THR A 36 0.42 -19.96 -8.42
CA THR A 36 0.98 -20.49 -9.67
C THR A 36 2.51 -20.46 -9.68
N ASN A 37 3.13 -20.77 -10.81
CA ASN A 37 4.58 -20.70 -10.98
C ASN A 37 5.08 -19.30 -11.38
N LEU A 38 4.21 -18.29 -11.43
CA LEU A 38 4.63 -16.92 -11.69
C LEU A 38 5.62 -16.44 -10.63
N THR A 39 6.69 -15.83 -11.08
CA THR A 39 7.71 -15.24 -10.20
C THR A 39 7.25 -13.87 -9.71
N LEU A 40 7.95 -13.32 -8.70
CA LEU A 40 7.62 -11.99 -8.18
C LEU A 40 7.60 -10.88 -9.25
N PRO A 41 8.57 -10.81 -10.20
CA PRO A 41 8.53 -9.84 -11.28
C PRO A 41 7.27 -9.91 -12.16
N GLU A 42 6.81 -11.11 -12.49
CA GLU A 42 5.61 -11.33 -13.30
C GLU A 42 4.34 -10.93 -12.53
N LEU A 43 4.28 -11.27 -11.24
CA LEU A 43 3.18 -10.86 -10.36
C LEU A 43 3.13 -9.33 -10.22
N LYS A 44 4.28 -8.65 -10.09
CA LYS A 44 4.35 -7.20 -10.06
C LYS A 44 3.92 -6.57 -11.40
N LEU A 45 4.31 -7.17 -12.52
CA LEU A 45 3.91 -6.68 -13.84
C LEU A 45 2.39 -6.80 -14.05
N LEU A 46 1.79 -7.90 -13.58
CA LEU A 46 0.34 -8.05 -13.54
C LEU A 46 -0.32 -6.97 -12.67
N ASP A 47 0.24 -6.67 -11.51
CA ASP A 47 -0.30 -5.64 -10.62
C ASP A 47 -0.19 -4.23 -11.23
N VAL A 48 0.88 -3.94 -11.98
CA VAL A 48 1.01 -2.68 -12.74
C VAL A 48 -0.07 -2.59 -13.82
N TYR A 49 -0.34 -3.69 -14.53
CA TYR A 49 -1.43 -3.75 -15.50
C TYR A 49 -2.78 -3.47 -14.84
N LEU A 50 -3.11 -4.19 -13.76
CA LEU A 50 -4.36 -4.02 -13.02
C LEU A 50 -4.53 -2.64 -12.37
N ALA A 51 -3.44 -1.99 -11.99
CA ALA A 51 -3.48 -0.65 -11.41
C ALA A 51 -3.76 0.47 -12.44
N ARG A 52 -3.62 0.17 -13.74
CA ARG A 52 -3.79 1.12 -14.84
C ARG A 52 -5.03 0.89 -15.66
N ILE A 53 -5.58 -0.30 -15.62
CA ILE A 53 -6.82 -0.60 -16.31
C ILE A 53 -7.98 0.14 -15.63
N ASP A 54 -8.90 0.68 -16.42
CA ASP A 54 -10.18 1.11 -15.90
C ASP A 54 -11.08 -0.12 -15.80
N SER A 55 -11.30 -0.60 -14.57
CA SER A 55 -12.09 -1.82 -14.31
C SER A 55 -13.56 -1.71 -14.75
N HIS A 56 -14.06 -0.51 -15.06
CA HIS A 56 -15.42 -0.27 -15.55
C HIS A 56 -15.52 -0.07 -17.07
N ASP A 57 -14.38 -0.04 -17.77
CA ASP A 57 -14.34 0.10 -19.23
C ASP A 57 -13.71 -1.15 -19.90
N PRO A 58 -14.49 -2.23 -20.11
CA PRO A 58 -13.97 -3.48 -20.64
C PRO A 58 -13.51 -3.41 -22.10
N GLU A 59 -13.75 -2.32 -22.80
CA GLU A 59 -13.24 -2.13 -24.16
C GLU A 59 -11.77 -1.65 -24.15
N LYS A 60 -11.33 -0.96 -23.11
CA LYS A 60 -9.96 -0.51 -22.94
C LYS A 60 -9.08 -1.58 -22.28
N ARG A 61 -8.78 -2.65 -23.00
CA ARG A 61 -8.02 -3.81 -22.54
C ARG A 61 -6.50 -3.66 -22.61
N THR A 62 -6.03 -2.60 -23.25
CA THR A 62 -4.61 -2.36 -23.51
C THR A 62 -4.03 -1.36 -22.51
N VAL A 63 -2.93 -1.73 -21.89
CA VAL A 63 -2.15 -0.88 -20.97
C VAL A 63 -0.75 -0.67 -21.53
N ILE A 64 -0.31 0.58 -21.51
CA ILE A 64 1.05 0.97 -21.88
C ILE A 64 1.86 1.22 -20.61
N ILE A 65 2.98 0.53 -20.49
CA ILE A 65 4.00 0.72 -19.46
C ILE A 65 5.12 1.52 -20.13
N GLU A 66 5.31 2.75 -19.69
CA GLU A 66 6.26 3.64 -20.33
C GLU A 66 7.72 3.28 -19.98
N LYS A 67 8.65 3.86 -20.72
CA LYS A 67 10.09 3.61 -20.60
C LYS A 67 10.60 3.86 -19.20
N GLY A 68 11.34 2.89 -18.65
CA GLY A 68 11.92 2.97 -17.33
C GLY A 68 10.98 2.61 -16.17
N GLU A 69 9.69 2.46 -16.43
CA GLU A 69 8.72 2.08 -15.39
C GLU A 69 8.91 0.65 -14.92
N LEU A 70 9.08 -0.27 -15.87
CA LEU A 70 9.29 -1.68 -15.52
C LEU A 70 10.58 -1.86 -14.73
N GLU A 71 11.67 -1.20 -15.16
CA GLU A 71 12.96 -1.22 -14.47
C GLU A 71 12.81 -0.73 -13.02
N ARG A 72 12.01 0.31 -12.82
CA ARG A 72 11.72 0.83 -11.48
C ARG A 72 10.89 -0.15 -10.64
N VAL A 73 9.81 -0.70 -11.21
CA VAL A 73 8.95 -1.70 -10.54
C VAL A 73 9.75 -2.93 -10.11
N LEU A 74 10.73 -3.32 -10.92
CA LEU A 74 11.62 -4.44 -10.64
C LEU A 74 12.84 -4.06 -9.79
N CYS A 75 13.03 -2.76 -9.47
CA CYS A 75 14.19 -2.25 -8.75
C CYS A 75 15.53 -2.58 -9.42
N VAL A 76 15.58 -2.49 -10.76
CA VAL A 76 16.77 -2.75 -11.58
C VAL A 76 17.08 -1.55 -12.46
N THR A 77 18.36 -1.39 -12.83
CA THR A 77 18.79 -0.29 -13.70
C THR A 77 18.58 -0.57 -15.19
N ARG A 78 18.47 -1.83 -15.57
CA ARG A 78 18.29 -2.30 -16.96
C ARG A 78 17.75 -3.72 -16.96
N ILE A 79 16.93 -4.03 -17.96
CA ILE A 79 16.44 -5.40 -18.22
C ILE A 79 16.99 -5.84 -19.57
N LEU A 80 17.60 -7.02 -19.60
CA LEU A 80 18.06 -7.63 -20.85
C LEU A 80 16.88 -8.15 -21.66
N LYS A 81 17.02 -8.12 -23.00
CA LYS A 81 15.98 -8.58 -23.92
C LYS A 81 15.49 -10.00 -23.61
N ASP A 82 16.41 -10.91 -23.35
CA ASP A 82 16.07 -12.31 -23.08
C ASP A 82 15.33 -12.48 -21.75
N ASP A 83 15.73 -11.74 -20.71
CA ASP A 83 15.02 -11.73 -19.43
C ASP A 83 13.61 -11.15 -19.60
N LEU A 84 13.46 -10.05 -20.31
CA LEU A 84 12.14 -9.46 -20.57
C LEU A 84 11.26 -10.43 -21.37
N ASN A 85 11.79 -11.01 -22.46
CA ASN A 85 11.07 -11.99 -23.28
C ASN A 85 10.60 -13.18 -22.44
N LYS A 86 11.48 -13.74 -21.60
CA LYS A 86 11.12 -14.82 -20.68
C LYS A 86 9.98 -14.44 -19.75
N ARG A 87 10.03 -13.26 -19.13
CA ARG A 87 8.99 -12.77 -18.19
C ARG A 87 7.66 -12.55 -18.90
N LEU A 88 7.68 -11.93 -20.08
CA LEU A 88 6.47 -11.74 -20.89
C LEU A 88 5.88 -13.08 -21.29
N ARG A 89 6.68 -14.03 -21.78
CA ARG A 89 6.21 -15.40 -22.09
C ARG A 89 5.59 -16.11 -20.91
N ASN A 90 6.12 -15.92 -19.70
CA ASN A 90 5.56 -16.51 -18.49
C ASN A 90 4.18 -15.94 -18.15
N LEU A 91 3.91 -14.66 -18.47
CA LEU A 91 2.57 -14.06 -18.30
C LEU A 91 1.53 -14.61 -19.30
N PHE A 92 1.99 -15.15 -20.43
CA PHE A 92 1.13 -15.78 -21.45
C PHE A 92 0.87 -17.26 -21.19
N GLN A 93 1.45 -17.81 -20.11
CA GLN A 93 1.14 -19.17 -19.73
C GLN A 93 -0.34 -19.31 -19.39
N ILE A 94 -0.85 -20.47 -19.72
CA ILE A 94 -2.20 -20.87 -19.39
C ILE A 94 -2.30 -20.94 -17.86
N VAL A 95 -3.32 -20.30 -17.32
CA VAL A 95 -3.64 -20.29 -15.89
C VAL A 95 -4.97 -20.99 -15.65
N GLU A 96 -5.01 -21.77 -14.58
CA GLU A 96 -6.24 -22.37 -14.07
C GLU A 96 -6.86 -21.44 -13.04
N ILE A 97 -8.14 -21.13 -13.22
CA ILE A 97 -8.92 -20.29 -12.34
C ILE A 97 -10.04 -21.15 -11.76
N GLU A 98 -10.08 -21.26 -10.43
CA GLU A 98 -11.16 -21.93 -9.72
C GLU A 98 -12.47 -21.14 -9.91
N ASP A 99 -13.53 -21.81 -10.30
CA ASP A 99 -14.87 -21.21 -10.41
C ASP A 99 -15.60 -21.35 -9.07
N ALA A 100 -15.62 -20.27 -8.30
CA ALA A 100 -16.27 -20.26 -6.98
C ALA A 100 -17.78 -20.54 -7.04
N THR A 101 -18.42 -20.43 -8.21
CA THR A 101 -19.85 -20.68 -8.40
C THR A 101 -20.15 -22.15 -8.70
N LYS A 102 -19.14 -22.92 -9.08
CA LYS A 102 -19.28 -24.34 -9.44
C LYS A 102 -18.34 -25.17 -8.56
N PRO A 103 -18.84 -25.91 -7.59
CA PRO A 103 -18.01 -26.83 -6.81
C PRO A 103 -17.20 -27.74 -7.73
N ASP A 104 -15.90 -27.82 -7.49
CA ASP A 104 -14.92 -28.58 -8.31
C ASP A 104 -14.78 -28.14 -9.77
N GLY A 105 -15.35 -26.99 -10.14
CA GLY A 105 -15.23 -26.41 -11.47
C GLY A 105 -13.98 -25.56 -11.60
N PHE A 106 -13.29 -25.66 -12.74
CA PHE A 106 -12.17 -24.80 -13.09
C PHE A 106 -12.25 -24.33 -14.54
N LYS A 107 -11.62 -23.22 -14.82
CA LYS A 107 -11.51 -22.65 -16.18
C LYS A 107 -10.05 -22.42 -16.51
N ILE A 108 -9.65 -22.85 -17.68
CA ILE A 108 -8.28 -22.69 -18.18
C ILE A 108 -8.27 -21.58 -19.21
N ILE A 109 -7.49 -20.52 -18.94
CA ILE A 109 -7.41 -19.34 -19.83
C ILE A 109 -5.97 -18.85 -19.96
N SER A 110 -5.70 -18.06 -21.00
CA SER A 110 -4.54 -17.16 -21.04
C SER A 110 -4.97 -15.76 -20.61
N LEU A 111 -4.15 -15.08 -19.81
CA LEU A 111 -4.47 -13.73 -19.34
C LEU A 111 -4.27 -12.67 -20.40
N PHE A 112 -3.24 -12.81 -21.22
CA PHE A 112 -2.84 -11.84 -22.25
C PHE A 112 -2.83 -12.47 -23.62
N GLU A 113 -3.25 -11.70 -24.63
CA GLU A 113 -3.23 -12.10 -26.04
C GLU A 113 -2.06 -11.47 -26.79
N GLU A 114 -1.59 -10.28 -26.35
CA GLU A 114 -0.52 -9.55 -27.01
C GLU A 114 0.39 -8.86 -25.99
N ALA A 115 1.68 -8.89 -26.27
CA ALA A 115 2.69 -8.07 -25.62
C ALA A 115 3.68 -7.56 -26.64
N GLU A 116 3.76 -6.23 -26.77
CA GLU A 116 4.78 -5.55 -27.56
C GLU A 116 5.81 -4.93 -26.61
N ALA A 117 7.09 -5.09 -26.90
CA ALA A 117 8.18 -4.49 -26.14
C ALA A 117 9.16 -3.79 -27.08
N VAL A 118 9.26 -2.47 -26.97
CA VAL A 118 10.11 -1.62 -27.80
C VAL A 118 11.20 -0.97 -26.93
N PRO A 119 12.49 -1.21 -27.21
CA PRO A 119 13.57 -0.55 -26.48
C PRO A 119 13.73 0.89 -26.97
N ASP A 120 14.20 1.77 -26.09
CA ASP A 120 14.71 3.08 -26.47
C ASP A 120 16.22 3.06 -26.72
N GLY A 121 16.78 4.21 -27.16
CA GLY A 121 18.23 4.38 -27.36
C GLY A 121 19.08 4.15 -26.11
N ASN A 122 18.51 4.24 -24.91
CA ASN A 122 19.16 4.01 -23.63
C ASN A 122 18.99 2.57 -23.12
N GLY A 123 18.25 1.73 -23.84
CA GLY A 123 17.98 0.34 -23.50
C GLY A 123 16.91 0.17 -22.41
N LEU A 124 16.05 1.17 -22.23
CA LEU A 124 14.83 1.10 -21.43
C LEU A 124 13.66 0.61 -22.29
N TRP A 125 12.72 -0.10 -21.69
CA TRP A 125 11.64 -0.74 -22.42
C TRP A 125 10.32 0.00 -22.28
N LYS A 126 9.65 0.23 -23.40
CA LYS A 126 8.22 0.53 -23.46
C LYS A 126 7.48 -0.76 -23.76
N ILE A 127 6.46 -1.09 -22.95
CA ILE A 127 5.73 -2.35 -23.07
C ILE A 127 4.24 -2.06 -23.22
N THR A 128 3.62 -2.68 -24.19
CA THR A 128 2.18 -2.66 -24.39
C THR A 128 1.64 -4.06 -24.11
N LEU A 129 0.63 -4.16 -23.23
CA LEU A 129 -0.01 -5.41 -22.83
C LEU A 129 -1.51 -5.34 -23.10
N THR A 130 -2.07 -6.35 -23.77
CA THR A 130 -3.50 -6.47 -24.03
C THR A 130 -4.02 -7.79 -23.46
N CYS A 131 -5.04 -7.73 -22.59
CA CYS A 131 -5.63 -8.95 -22.02
C CYS A 131 -6.57 -9.63 -23.01
N THR A 132 -6.72 -10.95 -22.86
CA THR A 132 -7.63 -11.76 -23.68
C THR A 132 -9.10 -11.42 -23.39
N PRO A 133 -10.01 -11.66 -24.35
CA PRO A 133 -11.45 -11.61 -24.07
C PRO A 133 -11.88 -12.54 -22.92
N SER A 134 -11.25 -13.70 -22.79
CA SER A 134 -11.53 -14.67 -21.71
C SER A 134 -11.11 -14.19 -20.32
N ALA A 135 -10.13 -13.29 -20.23
CA ALA A 135 -9.69 -12.71 -18.96
C ALA A 135 -10.56 -11.53 -18.53
N ARG A 136 -11.39 -10.95 -19.41
CA ARG A 136 -12.21 -9.77 -19.12
C ARG A 136 -13.08 -9.96 -17.89
N GLU A 137 -13.74 -11.10 -17.74
CA GLU A 137 -14.64 -11.39 -16.64
C GLU A 137 -13.93 -11.39 -15.26
N TYR A 138 -12.60 -11.57 -15.23
CA TYR A 138 -11.80 -11.58 -13.99
C TYR A 138 -11.08 -10.25 -13.72
N ILE A 139 -11.08 -9.33 -14.70
CA ILE A 139 -10.38 -8.04 -14.63
C ILE A 139 -11.35 -6.88 -14.56
N PHE A 140 -12.50 -6.98 -15.25
CA PHE A 140 -13.48 -5.90 -15.35
C PHE A 140 -14.80 -6.30 -14.66
N ASN A 141 -15.48 -5.30 -14.08
CA ASN A 141 -16.77 -5.47 -13.38
C ASN A 141 -16.73 -6.64 -12.38
N ILE A 142 -15.70 -6.61 -11.52
CA ILE A 142 -15.33 -7.72 -10.62
C ILE A 142 -16.03 -7.67 -9.27
N GLU A 143 -17.02 -6.81 -9.09
CA GLU A 143 -17.75 -6.60 -7.85
C GLU A 143 -18.42 -7.91 -7.38
N ASP A 144 -19.05 -8.64 -8.28
CA ASP A 144 -19.74 -9.90 -7.98
C ASP A 144 -18.78 -11.05 -7.64
N LEU A 145 -17.53 -10.98 -8.14
CA LEU A 145 -16.50 -11.97 -7.83
C LEU A 145 -15.85 -11.74 -6.46
N GLY A 146 -16.06 -10.55 -5.89
CA GLY A 146 -15.27 -10.06 -4.80
C GLY A 146 -13.81 -9.79 -5.22
N TYR A 147 -13.20 -8.81 -4.63
CA TYR A 147 -11.84 -8.41 -4.97
C TYR A 147 -11.07 -7.84 -3.78
N LEU A 148 -9.76 -7.91 -3.87
CA LEU A 148 -8.83 -7.25 -2.97
C LEU A 148 -8.39 -5.93 -3.58
N ARG A 149 -8.40 -4.87 -2.77
CA ARG A 149 -7.95 -3.53 -3.16
C ARG A 149 -6.78 -3.09 -2.30
N TYR A 150 -5.67 -2.75 -2.94
CA TYR A 150 -4.45 -2.29 -2.25
C TYR A 150 -3.67 -1.30 -3.11
N ARG A 151 -2.79 -0.53 -2.48
CA ARG A 151 -1.94 0.44 -3.19
C ARG A 151 -0.79 -0.29 -3.89
N LEU A 152 -0.54 0.08 -5.15
CA LEU A 152 0.54 -0.51 -5.95
C LEU A 152 1.92 -0.36 -5.27
N LYS A 153 2.16 0.74 -4.56
CA LYS A 153 3.40 0.98 -3.82
C LYS A 153 3.74 -0.13 -2.83
N ASN A 154 2.74 -0.74 -2.20
CA ASN A 154 2.95 -1.78 -1.19
C ASN A 154 3.60 -3.03 -1.77
N VAL A 155 3.48 -3.27 -3.07
CA VAL A 155 4.03 -4.48 -3.71
C VAL A 155 5.27 -4.19 -4.56
N ILE A 156 5.44 -2.95 -5.05
CA ILE A 156 6.59 -2.58 -5.89
C ILE A 156 7.92 -2.80 -5.16
N GLU A 157 8.04 -2.40 -3.90
CA GLU A 157 9.29 -2.45 -3.15
C GLU A 157 9.60 -3.84 -2.56
N LEU A 158 8.66 -4.77 -2.61
CA LEU A 158 8.88 -6.13 -2.10
C LEU A 158 9.94 -6.86 -2.94
N LYS A 159 10.86 -7.55 -2.27
CA LYS A 159 11.94 -8.32 -2.89
C LYS A 159 11.70 -9.83 -2.80
N SER A 160 10.81 -10.25 -1.89
CA SER A 160 10.48 -11.64 -1.66
C SER A 160 9.10 -12.00 -2.21
N ARG A 161 9.02 -13.10 -2.97
CA ARG A 161 7.74 -13.68 -3.37
C ARG A 161 6.92 -14.14 -2.16
N TYR A 162 7.58 -14.62 -1.12
CA TYR A 162 6.90 -15.00 0.12
C TYR A 162 6.22 -13.79 0.78
N SER A 163 6.91 -12.65 0.82
CA SER A 163 6.34 -11.40 1.35
C SER A 163 5.16 -10.93 0.52
N TYR A 164 5.23 -11.03 -0.81
CA TYR A 164 4.13 -10.68 -1.69
C TYR A 164 2.89 -11.55 -1.44
N VAL A 165 3.05 -12.87 -1.38
CA VAL A 165 1.94 -13.81 -1.14
C VAL A 165 1.36 -13.60 0.26
N LEU A 166 2.22 -13.42 1.26
CA LEU A 166 1.78 -13.15 2.63
C LEU A 166 1.05 -11.81 2.74
N PHE A 167 1.52 -10.78 2.05
CA PHE A 167 0.84 -9.47 1.98
C PHE A 167 -0.60 -9.62 1.47
N LEU A 168 -0.81 -10.29 0.35
CA LEU A 168 -2.17 -10.52 -0.19
C LEU A 168 -3.05 -11.30 0.79
N TYR A 169 -2.48 -12.30 1.46
CA TYR A 169 -3.18 -13.09 2.46
C TYR A 169 -3.58 -12.26 3.69
N LEU A 170 -2.68 -11.43 4.19
CA LEU A 170 -2.95 -10.55 5.33
C LEU A 170 -3.99 -9.49 4.99
N GLU A 171 -3.88 -8.84 3.82
CA GLU A 171 -4.86 -7.84 3.37
C GLU A 171 -6.26 -8.46 3.18
N ASN A 172 -6.34 -9.66 2.64
CA ASN A 172 -7.62 -10.37 2.45
C ASN A 172 -8.30 -10.75 3.79
N ASN A 173 -7.50 -10.93 4.84
CA ASN A 173 -7.99 -11.26 6.19
C ASN A 173 -7.97 -10.08 7.16
N ARG A 174 -7.61 -8.87 6.73
CA ARG A 174 -7.42 -7.69 7.57
C ARG A 174 -8.66 -7.33 8.42
N PHE A 175 -9.85 -7.60 7.89
CA PHE A 175 -11.12 -7.36 8.59
C PHE A 175 -11.26 -8.18 9.89
N ARG A 176 -10.54 -9.32 10.02
CA ARG A 176 -10.57 -10.20 11.19
C ARG A 176 -9.75 -9.65 12.36
N LYS A 177 -8.85 -8.69 12.11
CA LYS A 177 -7.88 -8.12 13.06
C LYS A 177 -6.88 -9.14 13.62
N SER A 178 -7.34 -10.29 14.12
CA SER A 178 -6.51 -11.41 14.57
C SER A 178 -7.17 -12.73 14.20
N TRP A 179 -6.38 -13.69 13.70
CA TRP A 179 -6.84 -15.03 13.29
C TRP A 179 -5.69 -16.03 13.30
N GLU A 180 -6.04 -17.29 13.24
CA GLU A 180 -5.07 -18.40 13.17
C GLU A 180 -5.13 -19.10 11.82
N ILE A 181 -3.97 -19.60 11.41
CA ILE A 181 -3.82 -20.51 10.26
C ILE A 181 -3.01 -21.71 10.69
N LYS A 182 -3.36 -22.90 10.21
CA LYS A 182 -2.54 -24.11 10.44
C LYS A 182 -1.18 -23.93 9.79
N LEU A 183 -0.15 -24.49 10.41
CA LEU A 183 1.22 -24.33 9.94
C LEU A 183 1.43 -24.92 8.54
N ASP A 184 0.78 -26.05 8.25
CA ASP A 184 0.89 -26.73 6.96
C ASP A 184 0.16 -25.95 5.86
N ASP A 185 -1.04 -25.41 6.16
CA ASP A 185 -1.80 -24.55 5.22
C ASP A 185 -0.98 -23.28 4.88
N LEU A 186 -0.29 -22.69 5.87
CA LEU A 186 0.57 -21.53 5.64
C LEU A 186 1.78 -21.88 4.77
N LYS A 187 2.41 -23.02 5.00
CA LYS A 187 3.53 -23.50 4.16
C LYS A 187 3.09 -23.79 2.73
N GLU A 188 1.90 -24.36 2.56
CA GLU A 188 1.30 -24.59 1.25
C GLU A 188 1.01 -23.28 0.53
N LEU A 189 0.36 -22.32 1.20
CA LEU A 189 0.09 -20.97 0.69
C LEU A 189 1.37 -20.30 0.19
N LEU A 190 2.44 -20.37 0.97
CA LEU A 190 3.74 -19.79 0.64
C LEU A 190 4.58 -20.66 -0.31
N LYS A 191 4.12 -21.86 -0.67
CA LYS A 191 4.87 -22.85 -1.47
C LYS A 191 6.24 -23.22 -0.87
N CYS A 192 6.31 -23.37 0.45
CA CYS A 192 7.52 -23.74 1.17
C CYS A 192 7.73 -25.25 1.16
N LYS A 193 8.15 -25.82 0.02
CA LYS A 193 8.29 -27.28 -0.20
C LYS A 193 9.59 -27.88 0.32
N ALA A 194 10.60 -27.08 0.67
CA ALA A 194 11.89 -27.60 1.09
C ALA A 194 11.79 -28.33 2.43
N THR A 195 12.34 -29.57 2.52
CA THR A 195 12.28 -30.46 3.69
C THR A 195 12.78 -29.80 4.97
N ARG A 196 13.73 -28.85 4.87
CA ARG A 196 14.25 -28.09 6.01
C ARG A 196 13.16 -27.26 6.73
N TYR A 197 12.12 -26.85 6.03
CA TYR A 197 11.00 -26.09 6.60
C TYR A 197 10.01 -26.97 7.40
N ASN A 198 10.19 -28.29 7.42
CA ASN A 198 9.49 -29.16 8.35
C ASN A 198 9.83 -28.80 9.80
N GLN A 199 11.06 -28.32 10.03
CA GLN A 199 11.43 -27.75 11.33
C GLN A 199 11.01 -26.27 11.38
N PHE A 200 10.11 -25.94 12.30
CA PHE A 200 9.58 -24.58 12.48
C PHE A 200 10.68 -23.54 12.66
N LYS A 201 11.79 -23.88 13.34
CA LYS A 201 12.93 -22.98 13.54
C LYS A 201 13.43 -22.37 12.22
N PHE A 202 13.61 -23.19 11.17
CA PHE A 202 14.10 -22.72 9.89
C PHE A 202 13.01 -21.97 9.10
N PHE A 203 11.78 -22.47 9.11
CA PHE A 203 10.66 -21.77 8.50
C PHE A 203 10.47 -20.36 9.11
N ASN A 204 10.52 -20.26 10.43
CA ASN A 204 10.42 -18.99 11.12
C ASN A 204 11.57 -18.04 10.78
N ALA A 205 12.83 -18.51 10.89
CA ALA A 205 13.99 -17.65 10.70
C ALA A 205 14.17 -17.17 9.25
N GLU A 206 13.90 -18.04 8.27
CA GLU A 206 14.20 -17.78 6.87
C GLU A 206 13.02 -17.21 6.08
N ILE A 207 11.79 -17.49 6.52
CA ILE A 207 10.58 -17.06 5.82
C ILE A 207 9.80 -16.04 6.67
N LEU A 208 9.20 -16.46 7.80
CA LEU A 208 8.25 -15.61 8.54
C LEU A 208 8.91 -14.33 9.06
N LYS A 209 10.07 -14.43 9.72
CA LYS A 209 10.77 -13.26 10.25
C LYS A 209 11.22 -12.30 9.14
N LYS A 210 11.63 -12.81 7.99
CA LYS A 210 12.00 -11.97 6.85
C LYS A 210 10.79 -11.28 6.24
N CYS A 211 9.67 -12.00 6.08
CA CYS A 211 8.41 -11.42 5.61
C CYS A 211 7.89 -10.36 6.59
N HIS A 212 7.93 -10.64 7.89
CA HIS A 212 7.51 -9.69 8.94
C HIS A 212 8.30 -8.38 8.85
N ASN A 213 9.64 -8.48 8.78
CA ASN A 213 10.49 -7.29 8.68
C ASN A 213 10.21 -6.51 7.38
N GLU A 214 10.16 -7.22 6.24
CA GLU A 214 9.96 -6.58 4.94
C GLU A 214 8.59 -5.90 4.83
N LEU A 215 7.50 -6.54 5.28
CA LEU A 215 6.16 -5.97 5.20
C LEU A 215 5.98 -4.80 6.15
N ASN A 216 6.45 -4.90 7.40
CA ASN A 216 6.37 -3.82 8.36
C ASN A 216 7.24 -2.61 8.00
N GLU A 217 8.34 -2.81 7.24
CA GLU A 217 9.20 -1.72 6.77
C GLU A 217 8.67 -1.03 5.51
N LYS A 218 8.09 -1.79 4.56
CA LYS A 218 7.85 -1.30 3.19
C LYS A 218 6.39 -1.13 2.82
N THR A 219 5.47 -1.64 3.62
CA THR A 219 4.04 -1.59 3.33
C THR A 219 3.27 -0.90 4.43
N ASP A 220 2.00 -0.59 4.17
CA ASP A 220 1.06 -0.12 5.18
C ASP A 220 0.29 -1.27 5.86
N CYS A 221 0.70 -2.53 5.59
CA CYS A 221 0.22 -3.72 6.26
C CYS A 221 1.16 -4.11 7.40
N HIS A 222 0.99 -3.47 8.55
CA HIS A 222 1.77 -3.82 9.74
C HIS A 222 1.09 -4.96 10.50
N PHE A 223 1.86 -5.98 10.83
CA PHE A 223 1.34 -7.15 11.54
C PHE A 223 2.37 -7.72 12.51
N ASP A 224 1.85 -8.45 13.50
CA ASP A 224 2.63 -9.34 14.36
C ASP A 224 2.16 -10.78 14.19
N TYR A 225 2.98 -11.73 14.60
CA TYR A 225 2.64 -13.14 14.57
C TYR A 225 3.17 -13.90 15.77
N GLU A 226 2.41 -14.89 16.20
CA GLU A 226 2.74 -15.77 17.32
C GLU A 226 2.52 -17.23 16.94
N PRO A 227 3.43 -18.14 17.35
CA PRO A 227 3.24 -19.57 17.15
C PRO A 227 2.14 -20.13 18.08
N VAL A 228 1.17 -20.83 17.49
CA VAL A 228 0.13 -21.58 18.20
C VAL A 228 0.66 -22.97 18.50
N LYS A 229 0.64 -23.37 19.77
CA LYS A 229 1.17 -24.62 20.26
C LYS A 229 0.07 -25.60 20.69
N GLN A 230 0.27 -26.86 20.41
CA GLN A 230 -0.46 -27.97 21.02
C GLN A 230 0.56 -28.87 21.75
N GLY A 231 0.60 -28.74 23.06
CA GLY A 231 1.66 -29.32 23.86
C GLY A 231 3.05 -28.71 23.52
N ARG A 232 3.98 -29.54 23.09
CA ARG A 232 5.33 -29.12 22.66
C ARG A 232 5.43 -28.80 21.16
N THR A 233 4.41 -29.12 20.37
CA THR A 233 4.41 -28.97 18.90
C THR A 233 3.75 -27.67 18.49
N ILE A 234 4.35 -26.97 17.52
CA ILE A 234 3.76 -25.79 16.89
C ILE A 234 2.85 -26.28 15.76
N VAL A 235 1.55 -25.99 15.86
CA VAL A 235 0.51 -26.45 14.95
C VAL A 235 -0.03 -25.34 14.06
N GLY A 236 0.22 -24.08 14.39
CA GLY A 236 -0.30 -22.94 13.64
C GLY A 236 0.44 -21.64 13.93
N ILE A 237 0.00 -20.61 13.25
CA ILE A 237 0.44 -19.22 13.45
C ILE A 237 -0.79 -18.37 13.67
N ARG A 238 -0.78 -17.55 14.71
CA ARG A 238 -1.75 -16.47 14.93
C ARG A 238 -1.17 -15.20 14.36
N PHE A 239 -1.89 -14.58 13.42
CA PHE A 239 -1.58 -13.28 12.88
C PHE A 239 -2.42 -12.21 13.59
N THR A 240 -1.84 -11.04 13.82
CA THR A 240 -2.54 -9.85 14.32
C THR A 240 -2.13 -8.68 13.45
N VAL A 241 -3.09 -8.11 12.69
CA VAL A 241 -2.86 -6.96 11.82
C VAL A 241 -3.17 -5.68 12.59
N LYS A 242 -2.22 -4.77 12.65
CA LYS A 242 -2.35 -3.48 13.33
C LYS A 242 -3.09 -2.49 12.45
N THR A 243 -4.06 -1.79 13.01
CA THR A 243 -4.70 -0.66 12.34
C THR A 243 -3.83 0.58 12.46
N LEU A 244 -3.98 1.54 11.53
CA LEU A 244 -3.27 2.83 11.61
C LEU A 244 -3.51 3.55 12.95
N LYS A 245 -4.71 3.39 13.55
CA LYS A 245 -5.01 3.91 14.89
C LYS A 245 -4.20 3.22 16.00
N GLN A 246 -3.98 1.90 15.90
CA GLN A 246 -3.17 1.15 16.86
C GLN A 246 -1.69 1.49 16.77
N LEU A 247 -1.17 1.69 15.54
CA LEU A 247 0.21 2.16 15.33
C LEU A 247 0.41 3.55 15.94
N ALA A 248 -0.53 4.48 15.70
CA ALA A 248 -0.49 5.80 16.32
C ALA A 248 -0.58 5.73 17.85
N SER A 249 -1.30 4.75 18.43
CA SER A 249 -1.39 4.57 19.88
C SER A 249 -0.16 3.89 20.48
N GLU A 250 0.53 3.00 19.74
CA GLU A 250 1.81 2.41 20.19
C GLU A 250 2.94 3.44 20.18
N ASP A 251 2.97 4.34 19.19
CA ASP A 251 3.89 5.48 19.18
C ASP A 251 3.61 6.44 20.35
N VAL A 252 2.36 6.52 20.81
CA VAL A 252 1.95 7.33 21.98
C VAL A 252 2.32 6.66 23.30
N VAL A 253 2.31 5.33 23.40
CA VAL A 253 2.69 4.59 24.61
C VAL A 253 4.19 4.77 24.94
N ASN A 254 5.02 5.05 23.97
CA ASN A 254 6.45 5.34 24.17
C ASN A 254 6.76 6.84 24.32
N LEU A 255 5.75 7.70 24.41
CA LEU A 255 5.98 9.09 24.75
C LEU A 255 6.38 9.20 26.22
N PRO A 256 7.42 9.98 26.57
CA PRO A 256 7.73 10.27 27.96
C PRO A 256 6.49 10.83 28.66
N GLU A 257 6.27 10.43 29.91
CA GLU A 257 5.18 10.97 30.73
C GLU A 257 5.16 12.50 30.63
N VAL A 258 3.96 13.06 30.43
CA VAL A 258 3.80 14.52 30.34
C VAL A 258 4.28 15.12 31.66
N PRO A 259 5.34 15.95 31.66
CA PRO A 259 5.84 16.54 32.89
C PRO A 259 4.74 17.34 33.56
N THR A 260 4.56 17.18 34.88
CA THR A 260 3.71 18.05 35.66
C THR A 260 4.37 19.41 35.80
N MET A 261 3.79 20.42 35.11
CA MET A 261 4.09 21.87 35.18
C MET A 261 5.54 22.26 35.54
N ILE A 262 6.26 22.74 34.56
CA ILE A 262 7.49 23.53 34.75
C ILE A 262 7.05 25.00 34.82
N LYS A 263 7.36 25.68 35.93
CA LYS A 263 6.77 27.00 36.28
C LYS A 263 7.12 28.17 35.33
N ASP A 264 8.12 28.09 34.44
CA ASP A 264 8.64 29.25 33.74
C ASP A 264 8.82 29.08 32.21
N CYS A 265 8.37 27.98 31.58
CA CYS A 265 8.41 27.85 30.12
C CYS A 265 7.24 26.99 29.59
N PRO A 266 6.81 27.20 28.33
CA PRO A 266 5.76 26.41 27.72
C PRO A 266 6.07 24.92 27.76
N LEU A 267 5.08 24.07 28.06
CA LEU A 267 5.26 22.64 28.27
C LEU A 267 5.91 21.93 27.06
N TRP A 268 5.60 22.38 25.84
CA TRP A 268 6.15 21.79 24.61
C TRP A 268 7.67 21.99 24.45
N GLU A 269 8.24 23.04 25.03
CA GLU A 269 9.70 23.29 25.00
C GLU A 269 10.48 22.20 25.73
N SER A 270 9.87 21.61 26.77
CA SER A 270 10.49 20.52 27.52
C SER A 270 10.80 19.29 26.65
N ALA A 271 10.01 19.06 25.59
CA ALA A 271 10.28 17.98 24.61
C ALA A 271 11.53 18.23 23.76
N LEU A 272 12.03 19.47 23.73
CA LEU A 272 13.22 19.90 22.98
C LEU A 272 14.43 20.22 23.86
N SER A 273 14.35 19.97 25.17
CA SER A 273 15.41 20.30 26.15
C SER A 273 16.80 19.78 25.76
N ASP A 274 16.87 18.58 25.18
CA ASP A 274 18.12 17.98 24.70
C ASP A 274 18.77 18.72 23.51
N TRP A 275 18.03 19.62 22.84
CA TRP A 275 18.50 20.23 21.59
C TRP A 275 19.21 21.55 21.79
N LYS A 276 19.13 22.15 23.00
CA LYS A 276 19.76 23.42 23.36
C LYS A 276 19.54 24.51 22.31
N LEU A 277 18.28 24.76 21.95
CA LEU A 277 17.90 25.76 20.94
C LEU A 277 18.01 27.18 21.53
N SER A 278 18.33 28.17 20.65
CA SER A 278 18.30 29.58 21.02
C SER A 278 16.85 30.09 21.10
N ALA A 279 16.63 31.19 21.84
CA ALA A 279 15.31 31.80 21.99
C ALA A 279 14.63 32.08 20.64
N GLU A 280 15.39 32.66 19.67
CA GLU A 280 14.89 32.93 18.32
C GLU A 280 14.34 31.70 17.60
N LYS A 281 14.93 30.51 17.80
CA LYS A 281 14.47 29.26 17.22
C LYS A 281 13.24 28.72 17.92
N LEU A 282 13.11 28.93 19.21
CA LEU A 282 11.93 28.56 19.99
C LEU A 282 10.75 29.45 19.60
N ASP A 283 10.97 30.77 19.41
CA ASP A 283 9.93 31.71 18.93
C ASP A 283 9.44 31.33 17.52
N GLU A 284 10.35 30.91 16.62
CA GLU A 284 9.95 30.41 15.29
C GLU A 284 9.09 29.15 15.37
N LEU A 285 9.43 28.22 16.26
CA LEU A 285 8.63 26.98 16.47
C LEU A 285 7.28 27.31 17.14
N SER A 286 7.23 28.26 18.07
CA SER A 286 6.00 28.73 18.71
C SER A 286 5.03 29.28 17.68
N ALA A 287 5.48 30.15 16.78
CA ALA A 287 4.64 30.71 15.71
C ALA A 287 4.08 29.61 14.78
N LEU A 288 4.89 28.63 14.43
CA LEU A 288 4.45 27.48 13.63
C LEU A 288 3.45 26.61 14.40
N LEU A 289 3.68 26.41 15.69
CA LEU A 289 2.81 25.60 16.55
C LEU A 289 1.45 26.25 16.74
N ASP A 290 1.39 27.56 16.92
CA ASP A 290 0.15 28.33 17.01
C ASP A 290 -0.67 28.21 15.71
N ALA A 291 0.00 28.31 14.57
CA ALA A 291 -0.65 28.12 13.27
C ALA A 291 -1.22 26.70 13.08
N ILE A 292 -0.57 25.69 13.65
CA ILE A 292 -0.98 24.27 13.59
C ILE A 292 -2.04 23.96 14.65
N SER A 293 -2.08 24.67 15.76
CA SER A 293 -2.95 24.41 16.92
C SER A 293 -4.44 24.39 16.58
N ALA A 294 -4.84 25.13 15.55
CA ALA A 294 -6.24 25.22 15.16
C ALA A 294 -6.82 23.94 14.53
N TYR A 295 -6.00 22.93 14.12
CA TYR A 295 -6.53 21.83 13.30
C TYR A 295 -5.78 20.49 13.32
N LYS A 296 -4.62 20.37 13.92
CA LYS A 296 -3.79 19.15 13.76
C LYS A 296 -3.16 18.65 15.06
N LEU A 297 -3.52 19.20 16.20
CA LEU A 297 -3.01 18.73 17.46
C LEU A 297 -3.65 17.38 17.86
N PRO A 298 -2.89 16.46 18.46
CA PRO A 298 -3.44 15.23 19.03
C PRO A 298 -4.40 15.52 20.19
N GLU A 299 -5.39 14.65 20.38
CA GLU A 299 -6.33 14.77 21.50
C GLU A 299 -5.57 14.75 22.85
N ALA A 300 -5.81 15.77 23.66
CA ALA A 300 -5.27 15.90 25.00
C ALA A 300 -6.21 16.72 25.88
N PRO A 301 -6.17 16.60 27.23
CA PRO A 301 -7.03 17.32 28.15
C PRO A 301 -6.86 18.85 28.11
N THR A 302 -5.66 19.33 27.80
CA THR A 302 -5.35 20.75 27.66
C THR A 302 -4.62 21.05 26.35
N SER A 303 -4.74 22.29 25.86
CA SER A 303 -4.04 22.73 24.65
C SER A 303 -2.52 22.59 24.77
N GLU A 304 -1.95 22.91 25.93
CA GLU A 304 -0.51 22.79 26.20
C GLU A 304 -0.04 21.33 26.14
N GLN A 305 -0.82 20.39 26.67
CA GLN A 305 -0.52 18.97 26.58
C GLN A 305 -0.64 18.46 25.15
N ALA A 306 -1.57 18.98 24.36
CA ALA A 306 -1.71 18.66 22.95
C ALA A 306 -0.50 19.15 22.15
N GLN A 307 -0.02 20.36 22.42
CA GLN A 307 1.19 20.95 21.82
C GLN A 307 2.44 20.14 22.21
N TYR A 308 2.59 19.78 23.48
CA TYR A 308 3.67 18.90 23.94
C TYR A 308 3.67 17.56 23.22
N LYS A 309 2.52 16.87 23.16
CA LYS A 309 2.39 15.59 22.46
C LYS A 309 2.74 15.71 20.97
N TYR A 310 2.32 16.78 20.33
CA TYR A 310 2.64 17.01 18.91
C TYR A 310 4.15 17.13 18.70
N ILE A 311 4.83 17.99 19.48
CA ILE A 311 6.29 18.18 19.38
C ILE A 311 7.03 16.88 19.73
N ALA A 312 6.63 16.18 20.80
CA ALA A 312 7.25 14.93 21.22
C ALA A 312 7.15 13.84 20.12
N LEU A 313 6.01 13.74 19.43
CA LEU A 313 5.83 12.85 18.27
C LEU A 313 6.80 13.18 17.13
N LYS A 314 6.96 14.47 16.80
CA LYS A 314 7.90 14.91 15.76
C LYS A 314 9.36 14.65 16.15
N VAL A 315 9.71 14.85 17.41
CA VAL A 315 11.05 14.54 17.94
C VAL A 315 11.33 13.05 17.86
N ALA A 316 10.36 12.20 18.22
CA ALA A 316 10.48 10.75 18.10
C ALA A 316 10.66 10.30 16.64
N GLU A 317 9.90 10.88 15.70
CA GLU A 317 10.07 10.64 14.27
C GLU A 317 11.48 11.01 13.78
N ILE A 318 12.00 12.17 14.22
CA ILE A 318 13.35 12.61 13.87
C ILE A 318 14.41 11.69 14.47
N LYS A 319 14.25 11.25 15.71
CA LYS A 319 15.18 10.29 16.35
C LYS A 319 15.22 8.97 15.57
N ARG A 320 14.06 8.43 15.18
CA ARG A 320 13.96 7.21 14.36
C ARG A 320 14.65 7.37 13.01
N ARG A 321 14.33 8.44 12.27
CA ARG A 321 14.95 8.70 10.95
C ARG A 321 16.43 8.97 11.03
N ASN A 322 16.92 9.55 12.12
CA ASN A 322 18.35 9.79 12.33
C ASN A 322 19.14 8.48 12.53
N GLN A 323 18.50 7.39 12.98
CA GLN A 323 19.09 6.05 13.04
C GLN A 323 19.27 5.45 11.64
N GLU A 324 18.34 5.74 10.73
CA GLU A 324 18.38 5.24 9.34
C GLU A 324 19.30 6.08 8.46
N LYS A 325 19.26 7.41 8.62
CA LYS A 325 20.05 8.38 7.87
C LYS A 325 20.40 9.58 8.73
N LYS A 326 21.69 9.85 8.91
CA LYS A 326 22.19 10.94 9.75
C LYS A 326 21.57 12.29 9.35
N ILE A 327 20.88 12.93 10.27
CA ILE A 327 20.28 14.26 10.10
C ILE A 327 21.23 15.29 10.70
N ASN A 328 21.88 16.10 9.86
CA ASN A 328 22.88 17.08 10.31
C ASN A 328 22.26 18.27 11.04
N ASN A 329 21.06 18.70 10.68
CA ASN A 329 20.37 19.83 11.29
C ASN A 329 18.94 19.41 11.72
N ARG A 330 18.81 18.99 12.97
CA ARG A 330 17.52 18.52 13.55
C ARG A 330 16.48 19.63 13.60
N PHE A 331 16.86 20.87 13.90
CA PHE A 331 15.95 22.00 13.95
C PHE A 331 15.35 22.31 12.56
N ALA A 332 16.19 22.45 11.53
CA ALA A 332 15.71 22.70 10.18
C ALA A 332 14.80 21.55 9.68
N TYR A 333 15.07 20.34 10.11
CA TYR A 333 14.25 19.19 9.77
C TYR A 333 12.87 19.22 10.48
N LEU A 334 12.83 19.55 11.78
CA LEU A 334 11.61 19.74 12.54
C LEU A 334 10.75 20.86 11.92
N ARG A 335 11.36 22.03 11.65
CA ARG A 335 10.69 23.15 10.99
C ARG A 335 10.05 22.72 9.67
N LYS A 336 10.76 21.98 8.83
CA LYS A 336 10.24 21.48 7.55
C LYS A 336 9.07 20.53 7.73
N LEU A 337 9.10 19.64 8.74
CA LEU A 337 7.96 18.77 9.05
C LEU A 337 6.73 19.57 9.47
N MET A 338 6.90 20.60 10.31
CA MET A 338 5.81 21.46 10.75
C MET A 338 5.24 22.29 9.58
N GLN A 339 6.09 22.86 8.73
CA GLN A 339 5.67 23.58 7.52
C GLN A 339 4.87 22.68 6.56
N LYS A 340 5.32 21.45 6.34
CA LYS A 340 4.58 20.48 5.53
C LYS A 340 3.20 20.15 6.11
N ASP A 341 3.10 20.11 7.44
CA ASP A 341 1.81 19.91 8.10
C ASP A 341 0.87 21.11 7.89
N MET A 342 1.38 22.34 7.80
CA MET A 342 0.61 23.53 7.44
C MET A 342 0.14 23.50 5.97
N GLU A 343 1.03 23.19 5.03
CA GLU A 343 0.73 23.14 3.59
C GLU A 343 -0.35 22.11 3.25
N SER A 344 -0.31 20.96 3.93
CA SER A 344 -1.30 19.90 3.72
C SER A 344 -2.75 20.29 4.08
N LYS A 345 -2.95 21.41 4.77
CA LYS A 345 -4.28 21.96 5.08
C LYS A 345 -4.83 22.78 3.91
N ALA A 346 -4.01 23.67 3.35
CA ALA A 346 -4.44 24.51 2.23
C ALA A 346 -4.89 23.65 1.03
N GLU A 347 -4.17 22.56 0.76
CA GLU A 347 -4.56 21.60 -0.28
C GLU A 347 -5.86 20.84 0.06
N LYS A 348 -6.09 20.48 1.34
CA LYS A 348 -7.31 19.78 1.76
C LYS A 348 -8.53 20.68 1.77
N GLU A 349 -8.41 21.92 2.22
CA GLU A 349 -9.51 22.90 2.21
C GLU A 349 -9.90 23.25 0.77
N THR A 350 -8.93 23.45 -0.13
CA THR A 350 -9.21 23.67 -1.55
C THR A 350 -9.84 22.43 -2.19
N THR A 351 -9.39 21.23 -1.84
CA THR A 351 -9.96 19.97 -2.35
C THR A 351 -11.35 19.69 -1.77
N GLN A 352 -11.60 20.04 -0.49
CA GLN A 352 -12.93 19.91 0.11
C GLN A 352 -13.92 20.94 -0.44
N GLN A 353 -13.50 22.19 -0.65
CA GLN A 353 -14.33 23.20 -1.29
C GLN A 353 -14.67 22.84 -2.73
N LEU A 354 -13.73 22.31 -3.50
CA LEU A 354 -13.96 21.78 -4.84
C LEU A 354 -14.83 20.50 -4.84
N ALA A 355 -14.70 19.65 -3.83
CA ALA A 355 -15.53 18.46 -3.69
C ALA A 355 -16.98 18.81 -3.27
N VAL A 356 -17.15 19.78 -2.38
CA VAL A 356 -18.46 20.31 -1.99
C VAL A 356 -19.12 21.04 -3.17
N ALA A 357 -18.37 21.84 -3.94
CA ALA A 357 -18.89 22.50 -5.15
C ALA A 357 -19.26 21.47 -6.25
N ARG A 358 -18.46 20.42 -6.43
CA ARG A 358 -18.76 19.32 -7.34
C ARG A 358 -19.89 18.42 -6.81
N GLY A 359 -19.95 18.18 -5.51
CA GLY A 359 -21.02 17.40 -4.86
C GLY A 359 -22.38 18.07 -4.98
N THR A 360 -22.47 19.40 -4.80
CA THR A 360 -23.71 20.16 -5.01
C THR A 360 -24.15 20.18 -6.46
N GLN A 361 -23.21 20.21 -7.41
CA GLN A 361 -23.54 20.14 -8.84
C GLN A 361 -23.96 18.72 -9.27
N ALA A 362 -23.30 17.69 -8.73
CA ALA A 362 -23.69 16.30 -8.96
C ALA A 362 -25.04 15.96 -8.31
N PHE A 363 -25.34 16.52 -7.14
CA PHE A 363 -26.62 16.32 -6.46
C PHE A 363 -27.76 17.04 -7.18
N ARG A 364 -27.55 18.24 -7.73
CA ARG A 364 -28.53 18.93 -8.60
C ARG A 364 -28.79 18.12 -9.88
N ASN A 365 -27.77 17.63 -10.55
CA ASN A 365 -27.91 16.80 -11.74
C ASN A 365 -28.56 15.43 -11.45
N PHE A 366 -28.38 14.89 -10.23
CA PHE A 366 -29.03 13.64 -9.81
C PHE A 366 -30.51 13.87 -9.49
N THR A 367 -30.87 14.97 -8.86
CA THR A 367 -32.30 15.32 -8.57
C THR A 367 -33.07 15.63 -9.85
N GLU A 368 -32.45 16.24 -10.85
CA GLU A 368 -33.08 16.49 -12.15
C GLU A 368 -33.26 15.23 -13.01
N ARG A 369 -32.35 14.21 -12.86
CA ARG A 369 -32.47 12.93 -13.57
C ARG A 369 -33.38 11.90 -12.91
N THR A 370 -33.63 12.00 -11.62
CA THR A 370 -34.54 11.07 -10.90
C THR A 370 -36.00 11.47 -10.94
N ASN A 371 -36.31 12.67 -11.46
CA ASN A 371 -37.68 13.20 -11.43
C ASN A 371 -38.51 12.95 -12.69
N ASN A 372 -38.08 12.11 -13.65
CA ASN A 372 -39.00 11.65 -14.69
C ASN A 372 -38.58 10.28 -15.25
N ASN A 373 -39.44 9.30 -15.14
CA ASN A 373 -39.54 8.04 -15.88
C ASN A 373 -39.10 6.72 -15.22
N TYR A 374 -38.36 6.68 -14.13
CA TYR A 374 -37.96 5.36 -13.60
C TYR A 374 -38.94 4.83 -12.55
N ILE A 375 -39.44 5.69 -11.70
CA ILE A 375 -40.42 5.32 -10.65
C ILE A 375 -41.76 5.04 -11.24
N GLU A 376 -42.23 5.80 -12.26
CA GLU A 376 -43.47 5.53 -12.95
C GLU A 376 -43.48 4.19 -13.69
N LYS A 377 -42.38 3.81 -14.34
CA LYS A 377 -42.26 2.52 -15.00
C LYS A 377 -42.27 1.32 -14.04
N ILE A 378 -41.70 1.48 -12.86
CA ILE A 378 -41.74 0.44 -11.82
C ILE A 378 -43.15 0.32 -11.23
N LEU A 379 -43.84 1.44 -11.01
CA LEU A 379 -45.20 1.43 -10.49
C LEU A 379 -46.24 0.92 -11.50
N GLU A 380 -46.02 1.07 -12.79
CA GLU A 380 -46.85 0.45 -13.83
C GLU A 380 -46.67 -1.08 -13.94
N GLN A 381 -45.45 -1.59 -13.72
CA GLN A 381 -45.19 -3.02 -13.69
C GLN A 381 -45.83 -3.74 -12.48
N TYR A 382 -45.99 -3.06 -11.34
CA TYR A 382 -46.67 -3.63 -10.16
C TYR A 382 -48.21 -3.50 -10.17
N LYS A 383 -48.78 -2.76 -11.12
CA LYS A 383 -50.24 -2.66 -11.28
C LYS A 383 -50.83 -3.69 -12.26
N GLN A 384 -49.99 -4.51 -12.90
CA GLN A 384 -50.42 -5.54 -13.88
C GLN A 384 -50.32 -6.99 -13.35
N HIS A 385 -50.14 -7.18 -12.04
CA HIS A 385 -50.24 -8.50 -11.40
C HIS A 385 -51.20 -8.46 -10.23
#